data_af46ef103f8019af804d98af530727c9
#
_entry.id   af46ef103f8019af804d98af530727c9
#
_cell.length_a   1.000
_cell.length_b   1.000
_cell.length_c   1.000
_cell.angle_alpha   90.00
_cell.angle_beta   90.00
_cell.angle_gamma   90.00
#
_symmetry.space_group_name_H-M   'P 1'
#
loop_
_entity.id
_entity.type
_entity.pdbx_description
1 polymer ?
#
loop_
_entity_poly.entity_id
_entity_poly.type
_entity_poly.pdbx_seq_one_letter_code
_entity_poly.pdbx_strand_id
1 'polypeptide(L)'
;VITAIVLIHAVAESIPDAAQSIAELDGVEEVYSCAGEVDLIAVIRVAAHEDLADLIPARIGKVAGVLDTDTHIAFRSYSRTDTESAFDIGVAD
;
A
#
# COMPACT_ATOMS: atom_id res chain seq x y z
N VAL A 1 -4.50 -8.65 -10.52
CA VAL A 1 -3.80 -8.05 -9.38
C VAL A 1 -4.49 -6.76 -8.98
N ILE A 2 -4.73 -6.61 -7.70
CA ILE A 2 -5.37 -5.42 -7.14
C ILE A 2 -4.33 -4.67 -6.33
N THR A 3 -4.20 -3.37 -6.60
CA THR A 3 -3.30 -2.49 -5.87
C THR A 3 -4.12 -1.60 -4.95
N ALA A 4 -3.71 -1.51 -3.70
CA ALA A 4 -4.31 -0.61 -2.73
C ALA A 4 -3.23 0.21 -2.06
N ILE A 5 -3.58 1.44 -1.75
CA ILE A 5 -2.70 2.35 -1.02
C ILE A 5 -3.40 2.62 0.30
N VAL A 6 -2.74 2.29 1.40
CA VAL A 6 -3.33 2.42 2.73
C VAL A 6 -2.61 3.52 3.48
N LEU A 7 -3.36 4.53 3.88
CA LEU A 7 -2.85 5.63 4.69
C LEU A 7 -3.08 5.26 6.15
N ILE A 8 -2.03 5.32 6.95
CA ILE A 8 -2.05 4.77 8.30
C ILE A 8 -1.64 5.84 9.30
N HIS A 9 -2.44 5.98 10.36
CA HIS A 9 -2.05 6.77 11.52
C HIS A 9 -1.56 5.82 12.60
N ALA A 10 -0.43 6.14 13.19
CA ALA A 10 0.18 5.32 14.23
C ALA A 10 0.69 6.18 15.36
N VAL A 11 0.79 5.58 16.54
CA VAL A 11 1.41 6.23 17.68
C VAL A 11 2.87 6.53 17.33
N ALA A 12 3.32 7.76 17.56
CA ALA A 12 4.62 8.25 17.10
C ALA A 12 5.78 7.32 17.51
N GLU A 13 5.81 6.90 18.74
CA GLU A 13 6.88 6.05 19.26
C GLU A 13 6.84 4.63 18.70
N SER A 14 5.71 4.22 18.13
CA SER A 14 5.53 2.89 17.55
C SER A 14 5.80 2.84 16.05
N ILE A 15 6.03 3.98 15.41
CA ILE A 15 6.15 4.05 13.95
C ILE A 15 7.18 3.08 13.38
N PRO A 16 8.43 3.01 13.87
CA PRO A 16 9.40 2.10 13.29
C PRO A 16 8.98 0.63 13.41
N ASP A 17 8.49 0.23 14.56
CA ASP A 17 8.09 -1.16 14.79
C ASP A 17 6.83 -1.51 14.00
N ALA A 18 5.85 -0.60 13.97
CA ALA A 18 4.64 -0.80 13.19
C ALA A 18 4.94 -0.91 11.71
N ALA A 19 5.79 -0.03 11.19
CA ALA A 19 6.19 -0.06 9.78
C ALA A 19 6.85 -1.39 9.42
N GLN A 20 7.75 -1.87 10.26
CA GLN A 20 8.43 -3.13 10.02
C GLN A 20 7.46 -4.31 10.06
N SER A 21 6.57 -4.33 11.05
CA SER A 21 5.57 -5.39 11.17
C SER A 21 4.63 -5.42 9.96
N ILE A 22 4.21 -4.27 9.49
CA ILE A 22 3.34 -4.18 8.32
C ILE A 22 4.10 -4.65 7.07
N ALA A 23 5.35 -4.22 6.92
CA ALA A 23 6.15 -4.58 5.75
C ALA A 23 6.39 -6.09 5.62
N GLU A 24 6.29 -6.82 6.72
CA GLU A 24 6.50 -8.27 6.73
C GLU A 24 5.23 -9.06 6.38
N LEU A 25 4.08 -8.41 6.28
CA LEU A 25 2.84 -9.09 5.94
C LEU A 25 2.80 -9.45 4.46
N ASP A 26 2.29 -10.63 4.16
CA ASP A 26 2.10 -11.06 2.77
C ASP A 26 1.11 -10.12 2.10
N GLY A 27 1.44 -9.69 0.89
CA GLY A 27 0.62 -8.76 0.13
C GLY A 27 1.05 -7.31 0.27
N VAL A 28 1.88 -6.99 1.25
CA VAL A 28 2.43 -5.65 1.41
C VAL A 28 3.74 -5.57 0.62
N GLU A 29 3.77 -4.69 -0.37
CA GLU A 29 4.97 -4.50 -1.20
C GLU A 29 5.97 -3.57 -0.55
N GLU A 30 5.48 -2.45 -0.04
CA GLU A 30 6.32 -1.40 0.52
C GLU A 30 5.57 -0.66 1.60
N VAL A 31 6.31 -0.12 2.56
CA VAL A 31 5.78 0.78 3.58
C VAL A 31 6.69 1.99 3.65
N TYR A 32 6.10 3.17 3.59
CA TYR A 32 6.82 4.43 3.70
C TYR A 32 6.44 5.13 5.00
N SER A 33 7.44 5.64 5.69
CA SER A 33 7.23 6.58 6.80
C SER A 33 7.15 7.98 6.21
N CYS A 34 6.15 8.75 6.58
CA CYS A 34 5.83 10.01 5.93
C CYS A 34 5.80 11.17 6.91
N ALA A 35 6.16 12.34 6.40
CA ALA A 35 5.85 13.61 7.06
C ALA A 35 4.51 14.11 6.49
N GLY A 36 3.65 14.65 7.34
CA GLY A 36 2.36 15.18 6.91
C GLY A 36 1.22 14.62 7.74
N GLU A 37 0.05 14.54 7.14
CA GLU A 37 -1.16 14.13 7.84
C GLU A 37 -1.18 12.66 8.22
N VAL A 38 -0.49 11.82 7.46
CA VAL A 38 -0.42 10.41 7.76
C VAL A 38 0.98 10.04 8.18
N ASP A 39 1.09 8.99 8.97
CA ASP A 39 2.38 8.55 9.50
C ASP A 39 3.05 7.51 8.62
N LEU A 40 2.26 6.60 8.06
CA LEU A 40 2.74 5.53 7.20
C LEU A 40 1.85 5.41 5.97
N ILE A 41 2.47 5.00 4.87
CA ILE A 41 1.74 4.64 3.66
C ILE A 41 2.19 3.25 3.25
N ALA A 42 1.25 2.33 3.13
CA ALA A 42 1.54 0.97 2.68
C ALA A 42 1.01 0.77 1.27
N VAL A 43 1.84 0.19 0.41
CA VAL A 43 1.44 -0.21 -0.94
C VAL A 43 1.20 -1.71 -0.92
N ILE A 44 0.00 -2.09 -1.31
CA ILE A 44 -0.46 -3.48 -1.24
C ILE A 44 -0.79 -3.98 -2.63
N ARG A 45 -0.39 -5.22 -2.92
CA ARG A 45 -0.78 -5.91 -4.14
C ARG A 45 -1.25 -7.31 -3.78
N VAL A 46 -2.50 -7.59 -4.13
CA VAL A 46 -3.12 -8.88 -3.85
C VAL A 46 -3.89 -9.36 -5.08
N ALA A 47 -4.22 -10.64 -5.10
CA ALA A 47 -4.89 -11.25 -6.24
C ALA A 47 -6.37 -10.91 -6.32
N ALA A 48 -7.04 -10.79 -5.18
CA ALA A 48 -8.49 -10.61 -5.13
C ALA A 48 -8.90 -9.60 -4.05
N HIS A 49 -10.09 -9.02 -4.22
CA HIS A 49 -10.62 -8.06 -3.25
C HIS A 49 -10.78 -8.62 -1.85
N GLU A 50 -11.16 -9.87 -1.73
CA GLU A 50 -11.32 -10.49 -0.41
C GLU A 50 -10.01 -10.58 0.35
N ASP A 51 -8.88 -10.61 -0.34
CA ASP A 51 -7.57 -10.59 0.29
C ASP A 51 -7.33 -9.26 1.02
N LEU A 52 -7.89 -8.17 0.50
CA LEU A 52 -7.82 -6.87 1.17
C LEU A 52 -8.58 -6.89 2.50
N ALA A 53 -9.73 -7.55 2.54
CA ALA A 53 -10.53 -7.63 3.76
C ALA A 53 -9.80 -8.41 4.84
N ASP A 54 -9.02 -9.42 4.46
CA ASP A 54 -8.20 -10.17 5.41
C ASP A 54 -6.97 -9.38 5.83
N LEU A 55 -6.31 -8.73 4.89
CA LEU A 55 -5.03 -8.06 5.16
C LEU A 55 -5.22 -6.78 5.95
N ILE A 56 -6.16 -5.91 5.57
CA ILE A 56 -6.22 -4.57 6.12
C ILE A 56 -6.84 -4.56 7.51
N PRO A 57 -8.11 -4.94 7.72
CA PRO A 57 -8.68 -4.88 9.05
C PRO A 57 -8.16 -5.97 9.99
N ALA A 58 -7.88 -7.17 9.46
CA ALA A 58 -7.52 -8.30 10.30
C ALA A 58 -6.04 -8.35 10.64
N ARG A 59 -5.18 -7.78 9.82
CA ARG A 59 -3.73 -7.83 10.04
C ARG A 59 -3.13 -6.46 10.24
N ILE A 60 -3.25 -5.55 9.28
CA ILE A 60 -2.67 -4.21 9.43
C ILE A 60 -3.33 -3.47 10.59
N GLY A 61 -4.64 -3.52 10.68
CA GLY A 61 -5.37 -2.86 11.76
C GLY A 61 -5.07 -3.42 13.14
N LYS A 62 -4.50 -4.61 13.23
CA LYS A 62 -4.13 -5.24 14.48
C LYS A 62 -2.69 -5.05 14.89
N VAL A 63 -1.89 -4.41 14.05
CA VAL A 63 -0.48 -4.13 14.37
C VAL A 63 -0.42 -3.14 15.54
N ALA A 64 0.42 -3.45 16.52
CA ALA A 64 0.55 -2.61 17.70
C ALA A 64 0.97 -1.19 17.30
N GLY A 65 0.25 -0.21 17.81
CA GLY A 65 0.52 1.20 17.54
C GLY A 65 -0.27 1.78 16.38
N VAL A 66 -0.92 0.96 15.56
CA VAL A 66 -1.78 1.46 14.49
C VAL A 66 -3.08 1.97 15.09
N LEU A 67 -3.40 3.23 14.79
CA LEU A 67 -4.60 3.89 15.28
C LEU A 67 -5.78 3.74 14.34
N ASP A 68 -5.56 4.03 13.05
CA ASP A 68 -6.56 3.84 12.02
C ASP A 68 -5.93 3.68 10.66
N THR A 69 -6.72 3.26 9.70
CA THR A 69 -6.30 3.07 8.33
C THR A 69 -7.34 3.66 7.39
N ASP A 70 -6.86 4.19 6.26
CA ASP A 70 -7.71 4.70 5.20
C ASP A 70 -7.23 4.09 3.88
N THR A 71 -8.04 3.24 3.28
CA THR A 71 -7.66 2.44 2.12
C THR A 71 -8.18 3.05 0.83
N HIS A 72 -7.28 3.20 -0.13
CA HIS A 72 -7.61 3.66 -1.47
C HIS A 72 -7.26 2.54 -2.45
N ILE A 73 -8.27 2.04 -3.15
CA ILE A 73 -8.04 1.01 -4.16
C ILE A 73 -7.72 1.69 -5.47
N ALA A 74 -6.58 1.36 -6.07
CA ALA A 74 -6.14 1.96 -7.31
C ALA A 74 -6.87 1.33 -8.49
N PHE A 75 -7.41 2.18 -9.39
CA PHE A 75 -8.01 1.70 -10.63
C PHE A 75 -6.94 1.45 -11.69
N ARG A 76 -6.02 2.40 -11.83
CA ARG A 76 -4.97 2.33 -12.86
C ARG A 76 -3.71 2.99 -12.35
N SER A 77 -2.59 2.53 -12.85
CA SER A 77 -1.32 3.21 -12.65
C SER A 77 -0.91 3.89 -13.94
N TYR A 78 -0.31 5.06 -13.80
CA TYR A 78 0.25 5.80 -14.92
C TYR A 78 1.70 6.09 -14.60
N SER A 79 2.56 5.85 -15.56
CA SER A 79 3.97 6.14 -15.40
C SER A 79 4.55 6.53 -16.75
N ARG A 80 5.70 7.14 -16.73
CA ARG A 80 6.41 7.48 -17.96
C ARG A 80 6.79 6.21 -18.72
N THR A 81 7.17 5.16 -18.01
CA THR A 81 7.52 3.88 -18.60
C THR A 81 6.33 3.26 -19.32
N ASP A 82 5.13 3.29 -18.69
CA ASP A 82 3.92 2.78 -19.31
C ASP A 82 3.57 3.56 -20.58
N THR A 83 3.74 4.89 -20.54
CA THR A 83 3.48 5.74 -21.69
C THR A 83 4.44 5.41 -22.83
N GLU A 84 5.72 5.27 -22.54
CA GLU A 84 6.72 4.92 -23.54
C GLU A 84 6.46 3.54 -24.12
N SER A 85 6.09 2.58 -23.30
CA SER A 85 5.73 1.23 -23.76
C SER A 85 4.51 1.26 -24.65
N ALA A 86 3.52 2.07 -24.33
CA ALA A 86 2.32 2.20 -25.15
C ALA A 86 2.66 2.80 -26.52
N PHE A 87 3.53 3.78 -26.57
CA PHE A 87 4.00 4.35 -27.83
C PHE A 87 4.78 3.33 -28.65
N ASP A 88 5.67 2.59 -28.00
CA ASP A 88 6.44 1.55 -28.68
C ASP A 88 5.53 0.50 -29.28
N ILE A 89 4.53 0.07 -28.54
CA ILE A 89 3.55 -0.90 -29.01
C ILE A 89 2.77 -0.33 -30.20
N GLY A 90 2.37 0.93 -30.11
CA GLY A 90 1.60 1.57 -31.15
C GLY A 90 2.38 1.89 -32.40
N VAL A 91 3.70 2.05 -32.30
CA VAL A 91 4.56 2.46 -33.40
C VAL A 91 5.42 1.32 -33.91
N ALA A 92 6.01 0.56 -33.00
CA ALA A 92 7.02 -0.43 -33.33
C ALA A 92 6.53 -1.86 -33.19
N ASP A 93 5.57 -2.07 -32.36
CA ASP A 93 5.06 -3.42 -32.09
C ASP A 93 3.77 -3.69 -32.85
#